data_e4772a6b782702e1889a8d32e8630d75
#
_entry.id   e4772a6b782702e1889a8d32e8630d75
#
_cell.length_a   1.000
_cell.length_b   1.000
_cell.length_c   1.000
_cell.angle_alpha   90.00
_cell.angle_beta   90.00
_cell.angle_gamma   90.00
#
_symmetry.space_group_name_H-M   'P 1'
#
loop_
_entity.id
_entity.type
_entity.pdbx_description
1 polymer ?
#
loop_
_entity_poly.entity_id
_entity_poly.type
_entity_poly.pdbx_seq_one_letter_code
_entity_poly.pdbx_strand_id
1 'polypeptide(L)'
;MLILAARRYRHSSGIQRLPTGLLTLGSVFGVALCLAVIVMDIAHVTGRLDIMRAVQPSYPPLSLLTFLFLCAGFAAQPAVRRAQHYLRDKRTTALATQLESLWSRATSVRPGLSQADPLAASAEDPEGRLHREIVEIRDAMIDPRVGFDTSRTEHALLERAESHLLGHDRTKVALPAVDDEDGAQ
;
A
#
# COMPACT_ATOMS: atom_id res chain seq x y z
N MET A 1 13.90 -4.08 19.42
CA MET A 1 13.35 -3.15 18.42
C MET A 1 14.04 -3.29 17.06
N LEU A 2 15.38 -3.22 16.94
CA LEU A 2 16.12 -3.32 15.67
C LEU A 2 15.85 -4.62 14.89
N ILE A 3 15.82 -5.78 15.56
CA ILE A 3 15.60 -7.11 14.94
C ILE A 3 14.19 -7.19 14.33
N LEU A 4 13.17 -6.63 14.98
CA LEU A 4 11.80 -6.60 14.48
C LEU A 4 11.66 -5.66 13.27
N ALA A 5 12.34 -4.52 13.28
CA ALA A 5 12.36 -3.58 12.18
C ALA A 5 13.05 -4.18 10.94
N ALA A 6 14.18 -4.84 11.12
CA ALA A 6 14.91 -5.53 10.04
C ALA A 6 14.11 -6.69 9.43
N ARG A 7 13.41 -7.48 10.25
CA ARG A 7 12.54 -8.58 9.77
C ARG A 7 11.35 -8.06 8.98
N ARG A 8 10.75 -6.94 9.41
CA ARG A 8 9.63 -6.29 8.71
C ARG A 8 10.06 -5.65 7.38
N TYR A 9 11.29 -5.14 7.31
CA TYR A 9 11.87 -4.58 6.08
C TYR A 9 11.99 -5.62 4.97
N ARG A 10 12.33 -6.88 5.30
CA ARG A 10 12.45 -7.97 4.31
C ARG A 10 11.11 -8.43 3.73
N HIS A 11 9.99 -8.26 4.45
CA HIS A 11 8.65 -8.68 4.01
C HIS A 11 7.80 -7.57 3.41
N SER A 12 8.23 -6.31 3.45
CA SER A 12 7.47 -5.20 2.86
C SER A 12 7.83 -5.02 1.39
N SER A 13 6.81 -5.04 0.52
CA SER A 13 6.97 -4.83 -0.92
C SER A 13 6.72 -3.36 -1.29
N GLY A 14 7.60 -2.77 -2.14
CA GLY A 14 7.37 -1.49 -2.78
C GLY A 14 7.48 -0.25 -1.87
N ILE A 15 6.56 0.69 -1.99
CA ILE A 15 6.58 2.04 -1.38
C ILE A 15 6.62 2.00 0.17
N GLN A 16 6.16 0.92 0.79
CA GLN A 16 6.20 0.74 2.26
C GLN A 16 7.62 0.56 2.83
N ARG A 17 8.62 0.32 1.99
CA ARG A 17 10.03 0.17 2.43
C ARG A 17 10.64 1.49 2.87
N LEU A 18 10.22 2.62 2.29
CA LEU A 18 10.79 3.95 2.58
C LEU A 18 10.64 4.36 4.06
N PRO A 19 9.43 4.41 4.65
CA PRO A 19 9.30 4.81 6.05
C PRO A 19 9.97 3.84 7.02
N THR A 20 9.91 2.53 6.71
CA THR A 20 10.58 1.51 7.53
C THR A 20 12.11 1.64 7.47
N GLY A 21 12.66 1.95 6.28
CA GLY A 21 14.10 2.18 6.09
C GLY A 21 14.59 3.42 6.86
N LEU A 22 13.83 4.52 6.81
CA LEU A 22 14.16 5.73 7.55
C LEU A 22 14.15 5.51 9.07
N LEU A 23 13.14 4.80 9.59
CA LEU A 23 13.06 4.46 11.00
C LEU A 23 14.21 3.53 11.44
N THR A 24 14.57 2.55 10.61
CA THR A 24 15.69 1.66 10.89
C THR A 24 17.01 2.45 10.92
N LEU A 25 17.23 3.34 9.97
CA LEU A 25 18.43 4.18 9.91
C LEU A 25 18.49 5.12 11.11
N GLY A 26 17.37 5.78 11.48
CA GLY A 26 17.27 6.60 12.68
C GLY A 26 17.57 5.80 13.96
N SER A 27 17.11 4.55 14.04
CA SER A 27 17.42 3.67 15.18
C SER A 27 18.90 3.31 15.26
N VAL A 28 19.57 3.09 14.13
CA VAL A 28 21.02 2.81 14.10
C VAL A 28 21.81 4.03 14.60
N PHE A 29 21.48 5.22 14.11
CA PHE A 29 22.10 6.46 14.62
C PHE A 29 21.79 6.70 16.10
N GLY A 30 20.58 6.38 16.56
CA GLY A 30 20.21 6.47 17.98
C GLY A 30 21.05 5.55 18.87
N VAL A 31 21.29 4.31 18.43
CA VAL A 31 22.18 3.38 19.15
C VAL A 31 23.61 3.91 19.18
N ALA A 32 24.14 4.42 18.07
CA ALA A 32 25.46 5.01 18.02
C ALA A 32 25.58 6.24 18.95
N LEU A 33 24.52 7.08 19.03
CA LEU A 33 24.44 8.20 19.97
C LEU A 33 24.48 7.74 21.42
N CYS A 34 23.69 6.71 21.78
CA CYS A 34 23.71 6.16 23.13
C CYS A 34 25.11 5.61 23.51
N LEU A 35 25.80 4.94 22.60
CA LEU A 35 27.15 4.46 22.83
C LEU A 35 28.13 5.64 23.03
N ALA A 36 28.02 6.71 22.25
CA ALA A 36 28.86 7.90 22.41
C ALA A 36 28.64 8.55 23.79
N VAL A 37 27.39 8.65 24.24
CA VAL A 37 27.07 9.19 25.60
C VAL A 37 27.68 8.31 26.69
N ILE A 38 27.53 6.98 26.61
CA ILE A 38 28.11 6.04 27.58
C ILE A 38 29.64 6.19 27.66
N VAL A 39 30.31 6.29 26.50
CA VAL A 39 31.75 6.49 26.42
C VAL A 39 32.16 7.81 27.06
N MET A 40 31.39 8.89 26.82
CA MET A 40 31.66 10.19 27.43
C MET A 40 31.46 10.16 28.96
N ASP A 41 30.43 9.47 29.47
CA ASP A 41 30.18 9.33 30.91
C ASP A 41 31.31 8.54 31.59
N ILE A 42 31.74 7.43 31.01
CA ILE A 42 32.87 6.63 31.50
C ILE A 42 34.15 7.47 31.49
N ALA A 43 34.42 8.21 30.41
CA ALA A 43 35.61 9.07 30.30
C ALA A 43 35.58 10.19 31.36
N HIS A 44 34.42 10.74 31.66
CA HIS A 44 34.25 11.75 32.69
C HIS A 44 34.55 11.19 34.10
N VAL A 45 33.99 10.02 34.44
CA VAL A 45 34.20 9.37 35.74
C VAL A 45 35.65 8.94 35.94
N THR A 46 36.31 8.49 34.86
CA THR A 46 37.71 8.05 34.90
C THR A 46 38.73 9.18 34.73
N GLY A 47 38.30 10.40 34.57
CA GLY A 47 39.15 11.59 34.39
C GLY A 47 39.93 11.63 33.07
N ARG A 48 39.53 10.80 32.07
CA ARG A 48 40.19 10.74 30.74
C ARG A 48 39.66 11.79 29.78
N LEU A 49 40.14 13.02 29.95
CA LEU A 49 39.73 14.17 29.16
C LEU A 49 40.12 14.06 27.68
N ASP A 50 41.14 13.28 27.34
CA ASP A 50 41.57 12.96 25.97
C ASP A 50 40.46 12.26 25.16
N ILE A 51 39.82 11.24 25.76
CA ILE A 51 38.71 10.53 25.13
C ILE A 51 37.48 11.43 24.96
N MET A 52 37.19 12.22 26.00
CA MET A 52 36.07 13.15 25.96
C MET A 52 36.20 14.17 24.83
N ARG A 53 37.39 14.77 24.65
CA ARG A 53 37.67 15.71 23.56
C ARG A 53 37.57 15.07 22.18
N ALA A 54 37.94 13.78 22.04
CA ALA A 54 37.84 13.06 20.79
C ALA A 54 36.42 12.73 20.37
N VAL A 55 35.53 12.40 21.32
CA VAL A 55 34.14 11.97 21.05
C VAL A 55 33.16 13.16 20.97
N GLN A 56 33.40 14.23 21.73
CA GLN A 56 32.52 15.40 21.83
C GLN A 56 32.09 16.01 20.47
N PRO A 57 32.98 16.17 19.46
CA PRO A 57 32.56 16.76 18.16
C PRO A 57 31.63 15.88 17.37
N SER A 58 31.56 14.58 17.65
CA SER A 58 30.67 13.62 16.97
C SER A 58 29.22 13.67 17.50
N TYR A 59 29.01 14.18 18.70
CA TYR A 59 27.70 14.21 19.36
C TYR A 59 26.65 15.06 18.62
N PRO A 60 26.93 16.36 18.27
CA PRO A 60 25.92 17.21 17.62
C PRO A 60 25.44 16.67 16.26
N PRO A 61 26.32 16.26 15.33
CA PRO A 61 25.86 15.75 14.05
C PRO A 61 25.09 14.42 14.21
N LEU A 62 25.50 13.55 15.14
CA LEU A 62 24.85 12.28 15.37
C LEU A 62 23.46 12.45 15.97
N SER A 63 23.30 13.38 16.90
CA SER A 63 22.02 13.77 17.49
C SER A 63 21.08 14.35 16.45
N LEU A 64 21.57 15.26 15.61
CA LEU A 64 20.80 15.88 14.53
C LEU A 64 20.30 14.83 13.51
N LEU A 65 21.19 13.93 13.08
CA LEU A 65 20.83 12.86 12.13
C LEU A 65 19.81 11.90 12.74
N THR A 66 19.97 11.49 14.00
CA THR A 66 19.02 10.65 14.71
C THR A 66 17.64 11.29 14.71
N PHE A 67 17.56 12.55 15.11
CA PHE A 67 16.30 13.29 15.18
C PHE A 67 15.66 13.45 13.79
N LEU A 68 16.45 13.83 12.78
CA LEU A 68 15.98 14.03 11.42
C LEU A 68 15.38 12.73 10.84
N PHE A 69 16.08 11.60 10.96
CA PHE A 69 15.62 10.33 10.40
C PHE A 69 14.41 9.78 11.15
N LEU A 70 14.33 9.95 12.46
CA LEU A 70 13.16 9.57 13.23
C LEU A 70 11.94 10.42 12.85
N CYS A 71 12.08 11.74 12.82
CA CYS A 71 11.00 12.64 12.42
C CYS A 71 10.54 12.36 10.97
N ALA A 72 11.47 12.21 10.02
CA ALA A 72 11.16 11.87 8.65
C ALA A 72 10.46 10.51 8.54
N GLY A 73 10.91 9.50 9.28
CA GLY A 73 10.31 8.18 9.31
C GLY A 73 8.88 8.19 9.83
N PHE A 74 8.61 8.93 10.90
CA PHE A 74 7.25 9.08 11.44
C PHE A 74 6.34 9.88 10.50
N ALA A 75 6.84 10.98 9.92
CA ALA A 75 6.08 11.81 8.98
C ALA A 75 5.79 11.08 7.65
N ALA A 76 6.68 10.21 7.21
CA ALA A 76 6.52 9.45 5.98
C ALA A 76 5.36 8.43 6.06
N GLN A 77 5.01 7.90 7.24
CA GLN A 77 3.94 6.90 7.37
C GLN A 77 2.56 7.42 6.93
N PRO A 78 2.04 8.56 7.43
CA PRO A 78 0.76 9.08 6.97
C PRO A 78 0.80 9.53 5.52
N ALA A 79 1.93 10.06 5.04
CA ALA A 79 2.11 10.47 3.64
C ALA A 79 1.99 9.27 2.68
N VAL A 80 2.64 8.15 3.00
CA VAL A 80 2.56 6.91 2.20
C VAL A 80 1.14 6.36 2.19
N ARG A 81 0.43 6.36 3.32
CA ARG A 81 -0.97 5.92 3.38
C ARG A 81 -1.86 6.78 2.50
N ARG A 82 -1.76 8.11 2.60
CA ARG A 82 -2.53 9.04 1.75
C ARG A 82 -2.24 8.84 0.27
N ALA A 83 -0.96 8.68 -0.09
CA ALA A 83 -0.58 8.41 -1.48
C ALA A 83 -1.17 7.09 -2.00
N GLN A 84 -1.21 6.04 -1.17
CA GLN A 84 -1.82 4.75 -1.54
C GLN A 84 -3.34 4.89 -1.73
N HIS A 85 -4.05 5.58 -0.83
CA HIS A 85 -5.48 5.83 -1.00
C HIS A 85 -5.74 6.62 -2.28
N TYR A 86 -5.03 7.71 -2.50
CA TYR A 86 -5.18 8.52 -3.71
C TYR A 86 -4.94 7.73 -5.01
N LEU A 87 -3.91 6.87 -5.04
CA LEU A 87 -3.65 6.03 -6.20
C LEU A 87 -4.73 4.95 -6.39
N ARG A 88 -5.28 4.41 -5.29
CA ARG A 88 -6.38 3.46 -5.33
C ARG A 88 -7.64 4.12 -5.88
N ASP A 89 -8.02 5.28 -5.37
CA ASP A 89 -9.19 6.05 -5.81
C ASP A 89 -9.09 6.39 -7.29
N LYS A 90 -7.92 6.84 -7.76
CA LYS A 90 -7.70 7.09 -9.19
C LYS A 90 -7.87 5.84 -10.05
N ARG A 91 -7.37 4.68 -9.61
CA ARG A 91 -7.54 3.42 -10.35
C ARG A 91 -9.00 2.98 -10.35
N THR A 92 -9.69 3.10 -9.22
CA THR A 92 -11.11 2.78 -9.09
C THR A 92 -11.94 3.65 -10.02
N THR A 93 -11.72 4.97 -10.03
CA THR A 93 -12.40 5.90 -10.93
C THR A 93 -12.11 5.58 -12.40
N ALA A 94 -10.87 5.26 -12.75
CA ALA A 94 -10.52 4.89 -14.13
C ALA A 94 -11.21 3.60 -14.58
N LEU A 95 -11.34 2.59 -13.70
CA LEU A 95 -12.06 1.35 -13.99
C LEU A 95 -13.57 1.60 -14.15
N ALA A 96 -14.18 2.40 -13.27
CA ALA A 96 -15.58 2.79 -13.39
C ALA A 96 -15.84 3.52 -14.73
N THR A 97 -14.98 4.47 -15.12
CA THR A 97 -15.10 5.16 -16.43
C THR A 97 -14.99 4.19 -17.61
N GLN A 98 -14.14 3.16 -17.53
CA GLN A 98 -14.03 2.16 -18.58
C GLN A 98 -15.26 1.22 -18.63
N LEU A 99 -15.89 0.94 -17.50
CA LEU A 99 -17.10 0.13 -17.40
C LEU A 99 -18.38 0.89 -17.75
N GLU A 100 -18.36 2.22 -17.76
CA GLU A 100 -19.53 3.10 -18.01
C GLU A 100 -20.34 2.68 -19.26
N SER A 101 -19.65 2.40 -20.38
CA SER A 101 -20.32 2.00 -21.64
C SER A 101 -20.98 0.64 -21.52
N LEU A 102 -20.36 -0.30 -20.84
CA LEU A 102 -20.89 -1.64 -20.59
C LEU A 102 -22.08 -1.58 -19.63
N TRP A 103 -21.94 -0.82 -18.56
CA TRP A 103 -22.99 -0.58 -17.57
C TRP A 103 -24.21 0.11 -18.19
N SER A 104 -24.01 1.14 -19.01
CA SER A 104 -25.11 1.84 -19.72
C SER A 104 -25.87 0.89 -20.65
N ARG A 105 -25.19 -0.02 -21.34
CA ARG A 105 -25.86 -1.07 -22.15
C ARG A 105 -26.64 -2.05 -21.27
N ALA A 106 -26.05 -2.52 -20.17
CA ALA A 106 -26.71 -3.44 -19.25
C ALA A 106 -28.00 -2.85 -18.66
N THR A 107 -27.94 -1.60 -18.20
CA THR A 107 -29.11 -0.89 -17.64
C THR A 107 -30.16 -0.53 -18.69
N SER A 108 -29.79 -0.27 -19.95
CA SER A 108 -30.74 0.01 -21.04
C SER A 108 -31.58 -1.21 -21.41
N VAL A 109 -31.03 -2.43 -21.33
CA VAL A 109 -31.73 -3.67 -21.62
C VAL A 109 -32.64 -4.11 -20.48
N ARG A 110 -32.35 -3.64 -19.25
CA ARG A 110 -33.15 -3.95 -18.04
C ARG A 110 -33.47 -2.66 -17.26
N PRO A 111 -34.41 -1.83 -17.75
CA PRO A 111 -34.86 -0.64 -17.02
C PRO A 111 -35.53 -1.07 -15.71
N GLY A 112 -35.01 -0.58 -14.58
CA GLY A 112 -35.53 -0.89 -13.23
C GLY A 112 -34.54 -1.57 -12.29
N LEU A 113 -33.34 -1.99 -12.75
CA LEU A 113 -32.26 -2.42 -11.89
C LEU A 113 -31.49 -1.26 -11.26
N SER A 114 -31.39 -0.14 -11.95
CA SER A 114 -30.73 1.04 -11.40
C SER A 114 -31.57 1.62 -10.26
N GLN A 115 -31.32 1.17 -9.04
CA GLN A 115 -31.84 1.75 -7.81
C GLN A 115 -31.13 3.07 -7.46
N ALA A 116 -30.38 3.64 -8.39
CA ALA A 116 -29.63 4.85 -8.14
C ALA A 116 -30.59 6.05 -8.08
N ASP A 117 -30.89 6.49 -6.87
CA ASP A 117 -31.28 7.87 -6.65
C ASP A 117 -30.15 8.75 -7.19
N PRO A 118 -30.39 9.62 -8.20
CA PRO A 118 -29.37 10.48 -8.79
C PRO A 118 -28.64 11.35 -7.77
N LEU A 119 -29.31 11.69 -6.66
CA LEU A 119 -28.74 12.46 -5.55
C LEU A 119 -27.77 11.62 -4.69
N ALA A 120 -28.10 10.33 -4.48
CA ALA A 120 -27.21 9.41 -3.75
C ALA A 120 -25.97 9.03 -4.59
N ALA A 121 -26.11 8.92 -5.91
CA ALA A 121 -25.02 8.59 -6.82
C ALA A 121 -23.91 9.65 -6.86
N SER A 122 -24.21 10.92 -6.63
CA SER A 122 -23.22 12.00 -6.62
C SER A 122 -22.37 12.04 -5.33
N ALA A 123 -22.85 11.45 -4.25
CA ALA A 123 -22.17 11.37 -2.94
C ALA A 123 -21.52 10.01 -2.70
N GLU A 124 -21.67 9.07 -3.65
CA GLU A 124 -21.18 7.71 -3.49
C GLU A 124 -19.66 7.65 -3.60
N ASP A 125 -19.07 6.88 -2.68
CA ASP A 125 -17.64 6.54 -2.71
C ASP A 125 -17.29 5.83 -4.04
N PRO A 126 -16.15 6.16 -4.69
CA PRO A 126 -15.75 5.54 -5.96
C PRO A 126 -15.74 4.00 -5.94
N GLU A 127 -15.45 3.38 -4.79
CA GLU A 127 -15.49 1.91 -4.63
C GLU A 127 -16.93 1.40 -4.61
N GLY A 128 -17.84 2.11 -3.92
CA GLY A 128 -19.26 1.78 -3.90
C GLY A 128 -19.89 1.85 -5.29
N ARG A 129 -19.58 2.93 -6.04
CA ARG A 129 -20.01 3.08 -7.43
C ARG A 129 -19.51 1.91 -8.30
N LEU A 130 -18.22 1.62 -8.28
CA LEU A 130 -17.65 0.52 -9.07
C LEU A 130 -18.27 -0.82 -8.71
N HIS A 131 -18.48 -1.09 -7.40
CA HIS A 131 -19.13 -2.32 -6.94
C HIS A 131 -20.55 -2.45 -7.49
N ARG A 132 -21.35 -1.39 -7.41
CA ARG A 132 -22.69 -1.38 -7.95
C ARG A 132 -22.72 -1.64 -9.47
N GLU A 133 -21.88 -0.93 -10.24
CA GLU A 133 -21.79 -1.11 -11.70
C GLU A 133 -21.46 -2.59 -12.05
N ILE A 134 -20.54 -3.22 -11.33
CA ILE A 134 -20.19 -4.63 -11.52
C ILE A 134 -21.38 -5.54 -11.23
N VAL A 135 -22.08 -5.33 -10.11
CA VAL A 135 -23.24 -6.15 -9.73
C VAL A 135 -24.34 -6.03 -10.79
N GLU A 136 -24.70 -4.80 -11.21
CA GLU A 136 -25.74 -4.58 -12.20
C GLU A 136 -25.38 -5.21 -13.57
N ILE A 137 -24.11 -5.16 -14.00
CA ILE A 137 -23.66 -5.85 -15.21
C ILE A 137 -23.77 -7.36 -15.05
N ARG A 138 -23.35 -7.93 -13.93
CA ARG A 138 -23.45 -9.38 -13.66
C ARG A 138 -24.89 -9.85 -13.63
N ASP A 139 -25.78 -9.09 -13.03
CA ASP A 139 -27.20 -9.39 -12.99
C ASP A 139 -27.81 -9.41 -14.39
N ALA A 140 -27.41 -8.47 -15.26
CA ALA A 140 -27.84 -8.48 -16.66
C ALA A 140 -27.32 -9.68 -17.44
N MET A 141 -26.10 -10.16 -17.15
CA MET A 141 -25.52 -11.35 -17.79
C MET A 141 -26.19 -12.65 -17.38
N ILE A 142 -26.68 -12.74 -16.14
CA ILE A 142 -27.30 -13.95 -15.57
C ILE A 142 -28.78 -14.05 -15.95
N ASP A 143 -29.45 -12.93 -16.25
CA ASP A 143 -30.88 -12.93 -16.57
C ASP A 143 -31.16 -13.49 -17.98
N PRO A 144 -31.74 -14.70 -18.10
CA PRO A 144 -31.95 -15.34 -19.41
C PRO A 144 -33.01 -14.60 -20.25
N ARG A 145 -33.78 -13.68 -19.65
CA ARG A 145 -34.81 -12.91 -20.36
C ARG A 145 -34.24 -11.76 -21.15
N VAL A 146 -33.02 -11.32 -20.80
CA VAL A 146 -32.42 -10.09 -21.31
C VAL A 146 -31.51 -10.36 -22.51
N GLY A 147 -30.91 -11.57 -22.58
CA GLY A 147 -29.97 -11.93 -23.66
C GLY A 147 -28.77 -11.01 -23.76
N PHE A 148 -28.30 -10.49 -22.63
CA PHE A 148 -27.13 -9.60 -22.58
C PHE A 148 -25.84 -10.38 -22.69
N ASP A 149 -25.08 -10.15 -23.77
CA ASP A 149 -23.81 -10.79 -24.03
C ASP A 149 -22.66 -9.77 -23.97
N THR A 150 -21.51 -10.24 -23.48
CA THR A 150 -20.30 -9.44 -23.34
C THR A 150 -19.18 -10.00 -24.23
N SER A 151 -18.45 -9.11 -24.87
CA SER A 151 -17.26 -9.49 -25.61
C SER A 151 -16.16 -10.00 -24.68
N ARG A 152 -15.19 -10.77 -25.22
CA ARG A 152 -14.05 -11.26 -24.43
C ARG A 152 -13.26 -10.15 -23.76
N THR A 153 -13.14 -8.99 -24.39
CA THR A 153 -12.44 -7.82 -23.84
C THR A 153 -13.20 -7.19 -22.70
N GLU A 154 -14.53 -7.08 -22.79
CA GLU A 154 -15.40 -6.57 -21.74
C GLU A 154 -15.42 -7.51 -20.52
N HIS A 155 -15.45 -8.82 -20.77
CA HIS A 155 -15.35 -9.82 -19.70
C HIS A 155 -14.03 -9.71 -18.93
N ALA A 156 -12.89 -9.58 -19.65
CA ALA A 156 -11.58 -9.38 -19.03
C ALA A 156 -11.48 -8.04 -18.23
N LEU A 157 -12.18 -7.00 -18.70
CA LEU A 157 -12.25 -5.72 -17.97
C LEU A 157 -13.05 -5.88 -16.68
N LEU A 158 -14.19 -6.59 -16.72
CA LEU A 158 -15.02 -6.89 -15.57
C LEU A 158 -14.26 -7.70 -14.52
N GLU A 159 -13.57 -8.77 -14.92
CA GLU A 159 -12.73 -9.56 -14.02
C GLU A 159 -11.60 -8.73 -13.37
N ARG A 160 -11.01 -7.80 -14.13
CA ARG A 160 -10.00 -6.89 -13.59
C ARG A 160 -10.58 -5.95 -12.55
N ALA A 161 -11.78 -5.42 -12.78
CA ALA A 161 -12.48 -4.56 -11.84
C ALA A 161 -12.86 -5.32 -10.55
N GLU A 162 -13.36 -6.54 -10.67
CA GLU A 162 -13.64 -7.43 -9.53
C GLU A 162 -12.37 -7.73 -8.72
N SER A 163 -11.28 -8.11 -9.40
CA SER A 163 -9.99 -8.37 -8.74
C SER A 163 -9.45 -7.15 -8.00
N HIS A 164 -9.68 -5.95 -8.55
CA HIS A 164 -9.30 -4.70 -7.91
C HIS A 164 -10.06 -4.47 -6.60
N LEU A 165 -11.40 -4.66 -6.59
CA LEU A 165 -12.23 -4.54 -5.38
C LEU A 165 -11.88 -5.58 -4.33
N LEU A 166 -11.66 -6.83 -4.73
CA LEU A 166 -11.27 -7.91 -3.83
C LEU A 166 -9.84 -7.79 -3.28
N GLY A 167 -9.07 -6.81 -3.75
CA GLY A 167 -7.69 -6.63 -3.32
C GLY A 167 -6.71 -7.70 -3.81
N HIS A 168 -7.14 -8.58 -4.73
CA HIS A 168 -6.33 -9.67 -5.28
C HIS A 168 -5.21 -9.18 -6.23
N ASP A 169 -5.25 -7.93 -6.65
CA ASP A 169 -4.19 -7.29 -7.46
C ASP A 169 -2.82 -7.28 -6.76
N ARG A 170 -2.78 -7.60 -5.46
CA ARG A 170 -1.56 -7.74 -4.65
C ARG A 170 -1.00 -9.15 -4.62
N THR A 171 -1.76 -10.17 -5.02
CA THR A 171 -1.39 -11.59 -4.80
C THR A 171 -0.73 -12.22 -6.01
N LYS A 172 -0.88 -11.68 -7.21
CA LYS A 172 -0.26 -12.23 -8.43
C LYS A 172 1.26 -12.06 -8.54
N VAL A 173 1.91 -11.38 -7.58
CA VAL A 173 3.38 -11.19 -7.58
C VAL A 173 4.12 -12.20 -6.68
N ALA A 174 3.44 -13.06 -5.94
CA ALA A 174 4.05 -13.86 -4.88
C ALA A 174 3.64 -15.33 -4.81
N LEU A 175 3.34 -15.97 -5.94
CA LEU A 175 3.36 -17.43 -5.97
C LEU A 175 4.64 -17.87 -6.67
N PRO A 176 5.64 -18.44 -5.94
CA PRO A 176 6.68 -19.20 -6.60
C PRO A 176 6.02 -20.38 -7.30
N ALA A 177 6.46 -20.65 -8.53
CA ALA A 177 6.10 -21.86 -9.25
C ALA A 177 6.37 -23.05 -8.31
N VAL A 178 5.35 -23.81 -7.99
CA VAL A 178 5.52 -25.14 -7.43
C VAL A 178 6.06 -25.98 -8.58
N ASP A 179 7.35 -26.27 -8.54
CA ASP A 179 7.96 -27.26 -9.39
C ASP A 179 7.30 -28.60 -9.05
N ASP A 180 6.39 -29.05 -9.91
CA ASP A 180 5.93 -30.44 -9.95
C ASP A 180 7.08 -31.33 -10.45
N GLU A 181 8.10 -31.54 -9.63
CA GLU A 181 9.03 -32.66 -9.72
C GLU A 181 8.60 -33.76 -8.74
N ASP A 182 7.64 -34.56 -9.15
CA ASP A 182 7.55 -35.95 -8.66
C ASP A 182 6.67 -36.77 -9.62
N GLY A 183 7.34 -37.42 -10.56
CA GLY A 183 6.68 -38.33 -11.50
C GLY A 183 7.62 -39.20 -12.29
N ALA A 184 8.64 -39.80 -11.64
CA ALA A 184 9.39 -40.87 -12.27
C ALA A 184 10.06 -41.78 -11.20
N GLN A 185 9.34 -42.79 -10.78
CA GLN A 185 9.91 -44.14 -10.50
C GLN A 185 8.78 -45.16 -10.42
#